data_e37bedadbb414242a072ca4b77487e25
#
_entry.id   e37bedadbb414242a072ca4b77487e25
#
_cell.length_a   1.000
_cell.length_b   1.000
_cell.length_c   1.000
_cell.angle_alpha   90.00
_cell.angle_beta   90.00
_cell.angle_gamma   90.00
#
_symmetry.space_group_name_H-M   'P 1'
#
loop_
_entity.id
_entity.type
_entity.pdbx_description
1 polymer ?
#
loop_
_entity_poly.entity_id
_entity_poly.type
_entity_poly.pdbx_seq_one_letter_code
_entity_poly.pdbx_strand_id
1 'polypeptide(L)'
;MNYDHLLDTCKRIHFIGIGGSGMCPLAEILHSEGFALSGSDCNESDTLERIKGYGIKVYMGHRAENIEGAQLIVYTAAVKPDNPELVAAKEQGIPAIERSVMLGIVTRRYKRSIAVSGTHGKTTTTAMLSQLLIGAGFDPSAIIGGKLPYLGGNSYVGQSDIIVCEACEYVDTFLELTPYLSIITNIDADHLDYFKTLDNIKKSFNKFCHLTTGLIVYNGDDENILDAIEDVELPMITFGFRKTNDFYAANLRDIKGAYKTFDLMHKGEKLCEIDLMVPGRHNIYNALAAAAAAHYLGATPEQIAENLGKFTGVHRRFEILGAPGGITVADDFAHHPTELTATLSSAMEMGFRKVWAVFQPHTFSRTALLLDDFAKALSIPDVAIISEILPVRETNTYNIYNTDLGAKVEGSVCIDTFEDITKYIVENAQEDDLVITLGGGNVYMCANMILKALKKEED
;
A
#
# COMPACT_ATOMS: atom_id res chain seq x y z
N MET A 1 12.82 -11.10 -21.24
CA MET A 1 13.43 -12.47 -21.18
C MET A 1 12.57 -13.32 -20.26
N ASN A 2 12.27 -14.56 -20.62
CA ASN A 2 11.54 -15.45 -19.71
C ASN A 2 12.55 -16.06 -18.71
N TYR A 3 12.38 -15.73 -17.43
CA TYR A 3 13.22 -16.20 -16.31
C TYR A 3 12.57 -17.32 -15.50
N ASP A 4 11.41 -17.85 -15.91
CA ASP A 4 10.64 -18.84 -15.15
C ASP A 4 11.45 -20.12 -14.85
N HIS A 5 12.33 -20.52 -15.79
CA HIS A 5 13.22 -21.66 -15.64
C HIS A 5 14.23 -21.54 -14.49
N LEU A 6 14.46 -20.35 -13.96
CA LEU A 6 15.43 -20.14 -12.85
C LEU A 6 15.03 -20.90 -11.59
N LEU A 7 13.75 -20.90 -11.23
CA LEU A 7 13.27 -21.64 -10.05
C LEU A 7 13.24 -23.17 -10.27
N ASP A 8 13.23 -23.64 -11.51
CA ASP A 8 13.29 -25.07 -11.83
C ASP A 8 14.72 -25.62 -11.69
N THR A 9 15.71 -24.75 -11.87
CA THR A 9 17.14 -25.15 -11.94
C THR A 9 17.94 -24.78 -10.69
N CYS A 10 17.50 -23.82 -9.87
CA CYS A 10 18.17 -23.43 -8.65
C CYS A 10 17.50 -24.06 -7.40
N LYS A 11 18.27 -24.22 -6.33
CA LYS A 11 17.79 -24.64 -5.01
C LYS A 11 18.23 -23.67 -3.91
N ARG A 12 19.27 -22.88 -4.15
CA ARG A 12 19.84 -21.95 -3.18
C ARG A 12 19.74 -20.53 -3.71
N ILE A 13 18.96 -19.69 -3.02
CA ILE A 13 18.67 -18.31 -3.42
C ILE A 13 19.18 -17.38 -2.31
N HIS A 14 19.88 -16.33 -2.70
CA HIS A 14 20.32 -15.29 -1.80
C HIS A 14 19.57 -13.98 -2.07
N PHE A 15 19.05 -13.34 -1.00
CA PHE A 15 18.28 -12.09 -1.08
C PHE A 15 19.11 -10.91 -0.57
N ILE A 16 19.35 -9.90 -1.39
CA ILE A 16 20.00 -8.65 -0.98
C ILE A 16 18.92 -7.63 -0.57
N GLY A 17 18.88 -7.27 0.72
CA GLY A 17 17.82 -6.46 1.34
C GLY A 17 16.63 -7.33 1.76
N ILE A 18 16.88 -8.52 2.35
CA ILE A 18 15.85 -9.53 2.67
C ILE A 18 14.80 -9.02 3.67
N GLY A 19 15.13 -8.08 4.56
CA GLY A 19 14.23 -7.48 5.54
C GLY A 19 13.25 -6.47 4.95
N GLY A 20 13.39 -6.11 3.67
CA GLY A 20 12.48 -5.19 2.99
C GLY A 20 11.04 -5.72 2.91
N SER A 21 10.03 -4.82 3.04
CA SER A 21 8.61 -5.18 3.07
C SER A 21 8.13 -5.97 1.84
N GLY A 22 8.73 -5.76 0.67
CA GLY A 22 8.42 -6.53 -0.53
C GLY A 22 9.33 -7.76 -0.75
N MET A 23 10.43 -7.88 -0.03
CA MET A 23 11.39 -8.99 -0.14
C MET A 23 11.01 -10.15 0.78
N CYS A 24 10.67 -9.83 2.04
CA CYS A 24 10.31 -10.81 3.05
C CYS A 24 9.16 -11.74 2.61
N PRO A 25 8.03 -11.26 2.06
CA PRO A 25 6.96 -12.13 1.58
C PRO A 25 7.42 -13.13 0.51
N LEU A 26 8.26 -12.71 -0.42
CA LEU A 26 8.82 -13.60 -1.44
C LEU A 26 9.72 -14.67 -0.84
N ALA A 27 10.56 -14.28 0.14
CA ALA A 27 11.40 -15.24 0.85
C ALA A 27 10.55 -16.26 1.62
N GLU A 28 9.47 -15.85 2.27
CA GLU A 28 8.56 -16.77 2.99
C GLU A 28 7.89 -17.78 2.06
N ILE A 29 7.37 -17.34 0.91
CA ILE A 29 6.76 -18.24 -0.07
C ILE A 29 7.80 -19.24 -0.60
N LEU A 30 8.97 -18.76 -1.04
CA LEU A 30 10.02 -19.64 -1.57
C LEU A 30 10.59 -20.60 -0.50
N HIS A 31 10.69 -20.13 0.76
CA HIS A 31 11.05 -21.00 1.88
C HIS A 31 10.03 -22.13 2.08
N SER A 32 8.75 -21.82 2.02
CA SER A 32 7.67 -22.83 2.14
C SER A 32 7.65 -23.82 0.98
N GLU A 33 8.13 -23.41 -0.21
CA GLU A 33 8.33 -24.30 -1.37
C GLU A 33 9.61 -25.15 -1.28
N GLY A 34 10.38 -25.01 -0.20
CA GLY A 34 11.57 -25.85 0.07
C GLY A 34 12.88 -25.34 -0.51
N PHE A 35 12.94 -24.07 -0.96
CA PHE A 35 14.21 -23.45 -1.35
C PHE A 35 15.10 -23.17 -0.13
N ALA A 36 16.39 -23.44 -0.25
CA ALA A 36 17.38 -23.04 0.75
C ALA A 36 17.71 -21.56 0.57
N LEU A 37 17.33 -20.73 1.54
CA LEU A 37 17.45 -19.29 1.46
C LEU A 37 18.57 -18.76 2.36
N SER A 38 19.19 -17.68 1.90
CA SER A 38 20.01 -16.78 2.71
C SER A 38 19.74 -15.35 2.29
N GLY A 39 20.16 -14.37 3.08
CA GLY A 39 20.05 -12.99 2.68
C GLY A 39 20.93 -12.06 3.48
N SER A 40 21.00 -10.81 3.04
CA SER A 40 21.69 -9.71 3.70
C SER A 40 20.78 -8.51 3.89
N ASP A 41 21.03 -7.74 4.94
CA ASP A 41 20.38 -6.44 5.16
C ASP A 41 21.33 -5.51 5.95
N CYS A 42 21.08 -4.20 5.86
CA CYS A 42 21.84 -3.21 6.62
C CYS A 42 21.12 -2.76 7.91
N ASN A 43 19.84 -3.03 8.04
CA ASN A 43 19.00 -2.53 9.13
C ASN A 43 18.32 -3.69 9.87
N GLU A 44 18.32 -3.63 11.19
CA GLU A 44 17.45 -4.48 12.01
C GLU A 44 16.00 -4.04 11.87
N SER A 45 15.08 -4.98 11.80
CA SER A 45 13.63 -4.74 11.71
C SER A 45 12.84 -5.95 12.18
N ASP A 46 11.59 -5.75 12.58
CA ASP A 46 10.67 -6.85 12.92
C ASP A 46 10.55 -7.87 11.77
N THR A 47 10.58 -7.38 10.53
CA THR A 47 10.52 -8.21 9.33
C THR A 47 11.76 -9.11 9.23
N LEU A 48 12.95 -8.56 9.55
CA LEU A 48 14.19 -9.32 9.54
C LEU A 48 14.22 -10.37 10.65
N GLU A 49 13.72 -10.03 11.84
CA GLU A 49 13.60 -11.01 12.95
C GLU A 49 12.64 -12.16 12.58
N ARG A 50 11.55 -11.86 11.87
CA ARG A 50 10.63 -12.89 11.37
C ARG A 50 11.31 -13.83 10.39
N ILE A 51 12.12 -13.32 9.47
CA ILE A 51 12.93 -14.12 8.52
C ILE A 51 13.92 -14.99 9.26
N LYS A 52 14.63 -14.46 10.27
CA LYS A 52 15.53 -15.25 11.13
C LYS A 52 14.78 -16.37 11.87
N GLY A 53 13.53 -16.12 12.28
CA GLY A 53 12.66 -17.09 12.93
C GLY A 53 12.34 -18.33 12.08
N TYR A 54 12.38 -18.24 10.75
CA TYR A 54 12.28 -19.39 9.84
C TYR A 54 13.59 -20.21 9.72
N GLY A 55 14.65 -19.80 10.40
CA GLY A 55 15.97 -20.44 10.27
C GLY A 55 16.76 -20.02 9.02
N ILE A 56 16.29 -18.99 8.30
CA ILE A 56 16.98 -18.41 7.14
C ILE A 56 18.22 -17.66 7.64
N LYS A 57 19.37 -17.97 7.05
CA LYS A 57 20.64 -17.33 7.42
C LYS A 57 20.66 -15.86 6.90
N VAL A 58 20.77 -14.91 7.83
CA VAL A 58 20.83 -13.49 7.52
C VAL A 58 22.18 -12.91 7.91
N TYR A 59 22.78 -12.15 6.98
CA TYR A 59 24.03 -11.43 7.21
C TYR A 59 23.76 -9.94 7.38
N MET A 60 24.32 -9.33 8.40
CA MET A 60 24.27 -7.89 8.59
C MET A 60 25.38 -7.20 7.79
N GLY A 61 24.98 -6.27 6.92
CA GLY A 61 25.87 -5.62 5.96
C GLY A 61 26.13 -6.45 4.70
N HIS A 62 26.57 -5.78 3.65
CA HIS A 62 26.80 -6.37 2.33
C HIS A 62 28.28 -6.72 2.15
N ARG A 63 28.59 -7.97 1.81
CA ARG A 63 29.96 -8.46 1.55
C ARG A 63 29.92 -9.55 0.50
N ALA A 64 30.97 -9.63 -0.35
CA ALA A 64 31.06 -10.59 -1.43
C ALA A 64 30.91 -12.06 -0.97
N GLU A 65 31.37 -12.39 0.24
CA GLU A 65 31.31 -13.73 0.80
C GLU A 65 29.90 -14.18 1.17
N ASN A 66 28.96 -13.24 1.35
CA ASN A 66 27.58 -13.57 1.74
C ASN A 66 26.85 -14.44 0.71
N ILE A 67 27.25 -14.33 -0.58
CA ILE A 67 26.63 -15.09 -1.68
C ILE A 67 27.25 -16.48 -1.91
N GLU A 68 28.15 -16.91 -1.05
CA GLU A 68 28.82 -18.22 -1.23
C GLU A 68 27.81 -19.36 -1.34
N GLY A 69 27.90 -20.09 -2.44
CA GLY A 69 27.02 -21.21 -2.76
C GLY A 69 25.62 -20.83 -3.26
N ALA A 70 25.30 -19.56 -3.41
CA ALA A 70 24.05 -19.11 -4.06
C ALA A 70 24.05 -19.47 -5.55
N GLN A 71 22.88 -19.82 -6.07
CA GLN A 71 22.66 -20.16 -7.48
C GLN A 71 21.81 -19.08 -8.19
N LEU A 72 21.15 -18.25 -7.40
CA LEU A 72 20.34 -17.12 -7.85
C LEU A 72 20.41 -16.02 -6.79
N ILE A 73 20.54 -14.78 -7.26
CA ILE A 73 20.47 -13.58 -6.42
C ILE A 73 19.17 -12.85 -6.72
N VAL A 74 18.45 -12.46 -5.66
CA VAL A 74 17.29 -11.57 -5.75
C VAL A 74 17.63 -10.28 -5.01
N TYR A 75 17.44 -9.13 -5.63
CA TYR A 75 17.77 -7.85 -5.02
C TYR A 75 16.65 -6.82 -5.14
N THR A 76 16.60 -5.90 -4.18
CA THR A 76 15.65 -4.77 -4.23
C THR A 76 16.21 -3.63 -5.06
N ALA A 77 15.33 -2.86 -5.73
CA ALA A 77 15.69 -1.66 -6.50
C ALA A 77 16.45 -0.58 -5.70
N ALA A 78 16.47 -0.68 -4.35
CA ALA A 78 17.24 0.20 -3.49
C ALA A 78 18.75 -0.08 -3.52
N VAL A 79 19.15 -1.28 -3.95
CA VAL A 79 20.54 -1.70 -4.00
C VAL A 79 21.25 -1.05 -5.20
N LYS A 80 22.39 -0.42 -4.93
CA LYS A 80 23.19 0.23 -5.99
C LYS A 80 23.99 -0.81 -6.82
N PRO A 81 24.32 -0.50 -8.08
CA PRO A 81 25.08 -1.41 -8.94
C PRO A 81 26.48 -1.76 -8.42
N ASP A 82 27.06 -0.95 -7.54
CA ASP A 82 28.37 -1.15 -6.91
C ASP A 82 28.30 -1.98 -5.61
N ASN A 83 27.14 -2.53 -5.27
CA ASN A 83 27.00 -3.40 -4.13
C ASN A 83 27.92 -4.62 -4.25
N PRO A 84 28.76 -4.95 -3.22
CA PRO A 84 29.76 -6.00 -3.31
C PRO A 84 29.19 -7.40 -3.60
N GLU A 85 27.95 -7.69 -3.17
CA GLU A 85 27.28 -8.95 -3.48
C GLU A 85 26.84 -9.03 -4.94
N LEU A 86 26.33 -7.93 -5.54
CA LEU A 86 25.99 -7.88 -6.97
C LEU A 86 27.25 -7.96 -7.84
N VAL A 87 28.34 -7.28 -7.44
CA VAL A 87 29.62 -7.34 -8.14
C VAL A 87 30.15 -8.77 -8.12
N ALA A 88 30.17 -9.42 -6.95
CA ALA A 88 30.64 -10.80 -6.81
C ALA A 88 29.75 -11.79 -7.60
N ALA A 89 28.42 -11.60 -7.63
CA ALA A 89 27.51 -12.42 -8.42
C ALA A 89 27.84 -12.32 -9.92
N LYS A 90 28.09 -11.12 -10.42
CA LYS A 90 28.48 -10.88 -11.83
C LYS A 90 29.82 -11.55 -12.15
N GLU A 91 30.81 -11.43 -11.29
CA GLU A 91 32.14 -12.03 -11.48
C GLU A 91 32.10 -13.57 -11.47
N GLN A 92 31.21 -14.15 -10.67
CA GLN A 92 31.01 -15.59 -10.57
C GLN A 92 30.00 -16.14 -11.61
N GLY A 93 29.38 -15.28 -12.43
CA GLY A 93 28.37 -15.69 -13.41
C GLY A 93 27.06 -16.19 -12.77
N ILE A 94 26.74 -15.79 -11.53
CA ILE A 94 25.49 -16.13 -10.85
C ILE A 94 24.40 -15.17 -11.36
N PRO A 95 23.26 -15.68 -11.85
CA PRO A 95 22.16 -14.83 -12.27
C PRO A 95 21.64 -13.98 -11.10
N ALA A 96 21.42 -12.69 -11.36
CA ALA A 96 20.87 -11.74 -10.40
C ALA A 96 19.65 -11.06 -11.03
N ILE A 97 18.49 -11.13 -10.34
CA ILE A 97 17.23 -10.54 -10.81
C ILE A 97 16.64 -9.61 -9.77
N GLU A 98 15.91 -8.61 -10.24
CA GLU A 98 15.21 -7.68 -9.37
C GLU A 98 13.98 -8.33 -8.73
N ARG A 99 13.58 -7.84 -7.57
CA ARG A 99 12.38 -8.27 -6.81
C ARG A 99 11.13 -8.33 -7.67
N SER A 100 10.90 -7.35 -8.54
CA SER A 100 9.72 -7.31 -9.44
C SER A 100 9.69 -8.51 -10.40
N VAL A 101 10.82 -8.87 -10.97
CA VAL A 101 10.97 -10.05 -11.83
C VAL A 101 10.69 -11.33 -11.04
N MET A 102 11.24 -11.46 -9.82
CA MET A 102 11.00 -12.62 -8.96
C MET A 102 9.51 -12.70 -8.57
N LEU A 103 8.85 -11.58 -8.27
CA LEU A 103 7.41 -11.54 -8.00
C LEU A 103 6.62 -12.09 -9.20
N GLY A 104 6.98 -11.68 -10.41
CA GLY A 104 6.39 -12.21 -11.65
C GLY A 104 6.56 -13.73 -11.78
N ILE A 105 7.77 -14.26 -11.55
CA ILE A 105 8.04 -15.69 -11.58
C ILE A 105 7.20 -16.45 -10.55
N VAL A 106 7.17 -15.98 -9.31
CA VAL A 106 6.40 -16.61 -8.21
C VAL A 106 4.91 -16.61 -8.52
N THR A 107 4.34 -15.46 -8.94
CA THR A 107 2.89 -15.36 -9.19
C THR A 107 2.43 -16.23 -10.36
N ARG A 108 3.26 -16.45 -11.39
CA ARG A 108 2.96 -17.34 -12.51
C ARG A 108 2.89 -18.84 -12.13
N ARG A 109 3.39 -19.22 -10.96
CA ARG A 109 3.28 -20.61 -10.44
C ARG A 109 1.88 -20.90 -9.87
N TYR A 110 1.06 -19.86 -9.65
CA TYR A 110 -0.32 -19.98 -9.18
C TYR A 110 -1.29 -19.87 -10.36
N LYS A 111 -2.26 -20.82 -10.47
CA LYS A 111 -3.25 -20.80 -11.56
C LYS A 111 -4.16 -19.57 -11.50
N ARG A 112 -4.46 -19.11 -10.28
CA ARG A 112 -5.33 -17.96 -10.01
C ARG A 112 -4.53 -16.86 -9.32
N SER A 113 -3.59 -16.25 -10.07
CA SER A 113 -2.88 -15.07 -9.58
C SER A 113 -3.76 -13.83 -9.73
N ILE A 114 -3.90 -13.08 -8.64
CA ILE A 114 -4.70 -11.85 -8.55
C ILE A 114 -3.77 -10.71 -8.27
N ALA A 115 -3.75 -9.73 -9.16
CA ALA A 115 -2.90 -8.55 -9.05
C ALA A 115 -3.76 -7.31 -8.84
N VAL A 116 -3.54 -6.60 -7.73
CA VAL A 116 -4.27 -5.37 -7.40
C VAL A 116 -3.42 -4.17 -7.78
N SER A 117 -3.88 -3.43 -8.79
CA SER A 117 -3.21 -2.24 -9.32
C SER A 117 -4.11 -1.00 -9.22
N GLY A 118 -3.52 0.14 -9.51
CA GLY A 118 -4.14 1.47 -9.45
C GLY A 118 -3.22 2.46 -8.76
N THR A 119 -3.43 3.74 -8.97
CA THR A 119 -2.60 4.77 -8.34
C THR A 119 -2.78 4.76 -6.82
N HIS A 120 -4.02 4.68 -6.34
CA HIS A 120 -4.38 4.70 -4.92
C HIS A 120 -5.19 3.46 -4.51
N GLY A 121 -5.15 3.10 -3.22
CA GLY A 121 -5.97 2.03 -2.65
C GLY A 121 -5.44 0.60 -2.83
N LYS A 122 -4.34 0.37 -3.54
CA LYS A 122 -3.73 -0.96 -3.76
C LYS A 122 -3.60 -1.79 -2.49
N THR A 123 -2.87 -1.28 -1.50
CA THR A 123 -2.59 -1.97 -0.24
C THR A 123 -3.86 -2.34 0.51
N THR A 124 -4.80 -1.40 0.62
CA THR A 124 -6.07 -1.63 1.33
C THR A 124 -6.93 -2.66 0.62
N THR A 125 -7.06 -2.57 -0.72
CA THR A 125 -7.83 -3.54 -1.51
C THR A 125 -7.20 -4.93 -1.46
N THR A 126 -5.87 -5.03 -1.56
CA THR A 126 -5.14 -6.30 -1.42
C THR A 126 -5.36 -6.91 -0.05
N ALA A 127 -5.30 -6.10 1.01
CA ALA A 127 -5.54 -6.53 2.38
C ALA A 127 -6.99 -6.99 2.61
N MET A 128 -7.98 -6.22 2.14
CA MET A 128 -9.41 -6.59 2.22
C MET A 128 -9.68 -7.91 1.49
N LEU A 129 -9.20 -8.05 0.26
CA LEU A 129 -9.39 -9.27 -0.52
C LEU A 129 -8.68 -10.46 0.12
N SER A 130 -7.44 -10.29 0.59
CA SER A 130 -6.69 -11.35 1.26
C SER A 130 -7.39 -11.82 2.53
N GLN A 131 -7.78 -10.89 3.41
CA GLN A 131 -8.53 -11.24 4.63
C GLN A 131 -9.85 -11.92 4.32
N LEU A 132 -10.60 -11.43 3.32
CA LEU A 132 -11.86 -12.01 2.90
C LEU A 132 -11.66 -13.45 2.42
N LEU A 133 -10.72 -13.70 1.51
CA LEU A 133 -10.48 -15.03 0.97
C LEU A 133 -9.96 -16.02 2.03
N ILE A 134 -9.08 -15.58 2.94
CA ILE A 134 -8.60 -16.40 4.07
C ILE A 134 -9.77 -16.74 5.00
N GLY A 135 -10.57 -15.74 5.41
CA GLY A 135 -11.71 -15.93 6.30
C GLY A 135 -12.85 -16.76 5.68
N ALA A 136 -12.99 -16.73 4.35
CA ALA A 136 -13.92 -17.56 3.60
C ALA A 136 -13.40 -18.99 3.30
N GLY A 137 -12.17 -19.32 3.73
CA GLY A 137 -11.61 -20.67 3.61
C GLY A 137 -10.99 -21.01 2.25
N PHE A 138 -10.64 -19.99 1.43
CA PHE A 138 -9.98 -20.21 0.14
C PHE A 138 -8.48 -20.50 0.26
N ASP A 139 -7.89 -20.19 1.41
CA ASP A 139 -6.47 -20.41 1.75
C ASP A 139 -5.47 -19.91 0.69
N PRO A 140 -5.59 -18.63 0.23
CA PRO A 140 -4.68 -18.05 -0.76
C PRO A 140 -3.29 -17.78 -0.17
N SER A 141 -2.23 -17.70 -0.98
CA SER A 141 -1.06 -16.93 -0.59
C SER A 141 -1.31 -15.43 -0.79
N ALA A 142 -0.70 -14.58 0.01
CA ALA A 142 -0.89 -13.13 -0.06
C ALA A 142 0.41 -12.35 0.15
N ILE A 143 0.61 -11.30 -0.67
CA ILE A 143 1.70 -10.34 -0.56
C ILE A 143 1.10 -8.93 -0.51
N ILE A 144 1.13 -8.31 0.66
CA ILE A 144 0.47 -7.04 0.97
C ILE A 144 1.54 -5.96 1.19
N GLY A 145 1.36 -4.75 0.66
CA GLY A 145 2.32 -3.65 0.80
C GLY A 145 2.45 -3.08 2.22
N GLY A 146 1.51 -3.39 3.12
CA GLY A 146 1.49 -2.96 4.52
C GLY A 146 1.18 -4.10 5.48
N LYS A 147 1.52 -3.93 6.76
CA LYS A 147 1.19 -4.92 7.80
C LYS A 147 -0.34 -4.98 7.99
N LEU A 148 -0.92 -6.16 7.87
CA LEU A 148 -2.33 -6.42 8.16
C LEU A 148 -2.44 -7.00 9.58
N PRO A 149 -3.13 -6.32 10.52
CA PRO A 149 -3.27 -6.79 11.90
C PRO A 149 -3.81 -8.22 12.00
N TYR A 150 -4.77 -8.56 11.15
CA TYR A 150 -5.36 -9.91 11.06
C TYR A 150 -4.31 -11.02 10.83
N LEU A 151 -3.21 -10.73 10.13
CA LEU A 151 -2.13 -11.68 9.85
C LEU A 151 -0.91 -11.51 10.78
N GLY A 152 -0.86 -10.42 11.55
CA GLY A 152 0.36 -10.04 12.29
C GLY A 152 1.54 -9.70 11.38
N GLY A 153 1.32 -9.51 10.08
CA GLY A 153 2.37 -9.29 9.08
C GLY A 153 1.83 -8.76 7.75
N ASN A 154 2.65 -8.82 6.73
CA ASN A 154 2.32 -8.35 5.39
C ASN A 154 2.31 -9.48 4.33
N SER A 155 2.29 -10.73 4.79
CA SER A 155 2.24 -11.93 3.94
C SER A 155 1.46 -13.04 4.62
N TYR A 156 0.94 -13.91 3.80
CA TYR A 156 0.35 -15.18 4.21
C TYR A 156 0.72 -16.25 3.18
N VAL A 157 1.11 -17.42 3.63
CA VAL A 157 1.45 -18.55 2.76
C VAL A 157 0.35 -19.59 2.89
N GLY A 158 -0.55 -19.62 1.91
CA GLY A 158 -1.63 -20.58 1.81
C GLY A 158 -1.26 -21.81 0.98
N GLN A 159 -2.15 -22.80 0.95
CA GLN A 159 -1.95 -24.06 0.23
C GLN A 159 -2.76 -24.17 -1.06
N SER A 160 -3.58 -23.16 -1.38
CA SER A 160 -4.39 -23.17 -2.60
C SER A 160 -3.60 -22.71 -3.84
N ASP A 161 -4.22 -22.78 -4.99
CA ASP A 161 -3.69 -22.26 -6.26
C ASP A 161 -3.94 -20.75 -6.47
N ILE A 162 -4.33 -20.03 -5.41
CA ILE A 162 -4.59 -18.60 -5.42
C ILE A 162 -3.42 -17.85 -4.79
N ILE A 163 -2.98 -16.77 -5.44
CA ILE A 163 -2.13 -15.75 -4.84
C ILE A 163 -2.72 -14.36 -5.06
N VAL A 164 -2.71 -13.53 -4.04
CA VAL A 164 -3.11 -12.12 -4.11
C VAL A 164 -1.88 -11.25 -3.87
N CYS A 165 -1.58 -10.33 -4.77
CA CYS A 165 -0.44 -9.42 -4.62
C CYS A 165 -0.75 -8.00 -5.10
N GLU A 166 0.03 -7.05 -4.61
CA GLU A 166 0.04 -5.70 -5.17
C GLU A 166 0.82 -5.64 -6.47
N ALA A 167 0.31 -4.88 -7.43
CA ALA A 167 0.90 -4.61 -8.73
C ALA A 167 1.20 -3.12 -8.83
N CYS A 168 2.43 -2.73 -8.45
CA CYS A 168 2.87 -1.34 -8.43
C CYS A 168 3.23 -0.88 -9.86
N GLU A 169 2.63 0.22 -10.29
CA GLU A 169 2.85 0.84 -11.59
C GLU A 169 4.20 1.56 -11.70
N TYR A 170 4.80 1.94 -10.58
CA TYR A 170 6.04 2.72 -10.59
C TYR A 170 7.16 2.00 -11.32
N VAL A 171 7.80 2.71 -12.26
CA VAL A 171 8.87 2.20 -13.14
C VAL A 171 8.42 0.94 -13.91
N ASP A 172 7.12 0.85 -14.24
CA ASP A 172 6.52 -0.26 -14.99
C ASP A 172 6.71 -1.65 -14.34
N THR A 173 6.97 -1.72 -13.02
CA THR A 173 7.27 -3.00 -12.36
C THR A 173 6.12 -4.00 -12.39
N PHE A 174 4.87 -3.56 -12.49
CA PHE A 174 3.70 -4.42 -12.64
C PHE A 174 3.66 -5.15 -14.00
N LEU A 175 4.40 -4.70 -15.01
CA LEU A 175 4.49 -5.36 -16.32
C LEU A 175 5.31 -6.67 -16.28
N GLU A 176 5.96 -6.97 -15.17
CA GLU A 176 6.56 -8.29 -14.93
C GLU A 176 5.52 -9.36 -14.56
N LEU A 177 4.29 -8.94 -14.22
CA LEU A 177 3.19 -9.83 -13.85
C LEU A 177 2.37 -10.24 -15.08
N THR A 178 1.82 -11.46 -15.03
CA THR A 178 0.82 -11.97 -15.99
C THR A 178 -0.34 -12.57 -15.19
N PRO A 179 -1.16 -11.73 -14.54
CA PRO A 179 -2.18 -12.21 -13.63
C PRO A 179 -3.32 -12.91 -14.35
N TYR A 180 -3.98 -13.86 -13.66
CA TYR A 180 -5.25 -14.41 -14.09
C TYR A 180 -6.38 -13.37 -13.91
N LEU A 181 -6.37 -12.64 -12.80
CA LEU A 181 -7.32 -11.58 -12.48
C LEU A 181 -6.58 -10.30 -12.09
N SER A 182 -6.91 -9.22 -12.78
CA SER A 182 -6.44 -7.88 -12.41
C SER A 182 -7.55 -7.06 -11.78
N ILE A 183 -7.23 -6.36 -10.69
CA ILE A 183 -8.10 -5.32 -10.11
C ILE A 183 -7.47 -3.97 -10.40
N ILE A 184 -8.26 -3.02 -10.95
CA ILE A 184 -7.80 -1.66 -11.20
C ILE A 184 -8.67 -0.69 -10.40
N THR A 185 -8.09 -0.07 -9.38
CA THR A 185 -8.83 0.78 -8.44
C THR A 185 -9.10 2.18 -8.98
N ASN A 186 -8.09 2.81 -9.57
CA ASN A 186 -8.12 4.13 -10.18
C ASN A 186 -6.85 4.40 -10.99
N ILE A 187 -6.88 5.41 -11.86
CA ILE A 187 -5.70 5.94 -12.57
C ILE A 187 -5.65 7.45 -12.36
N ASP A 188 -4.62 7.92 -11.68
CA ASP A 188 -4.39 9.33 -11.36
C ASP A 188 -2.96 9.76 -11.74
N ALA A 189 -2.71 11.06 -11.76
CA ALA A 189 -1.42 11.64 -12.12
C ALA A 189 -0.42 11.56 -10.96
N ASP A 190 0.18 10.40 -10.76
CA ASP A 190 1.30 10.20 -9.83
C ASP A 190 2.56 9.71 -10.58
N HIS A 191 3.70 9.70 -9.90
CA HIS A 191 4.99 9.26 -10.47
C HIS A 191 5.36 9.96 -11.79
N LEU A 192 5.03 11.26 -11.89
CA LEU A 192 5.31 12.07 -13.09
C LEU A 192 6.82 12.29 -13.33
N ASP A 193 7.66 12.05 -12.34
CA ASP A 193 9.11 11.93 -12.48
C ASP A 193 9.50 10.83 -13.48
N TYR A 194 8.76 9.73 -13.51
CA TYR A 194 8.95 8.61 -14.43
C TYR A 194 8.05 8.73 -15.67
N PHE A 195 6.73 8.77 -15.49
CA PHE A 195 5.76 8.71 -16.59
C PHE A 195 5.64 10.00 -17.41
N LYS A 196 5.97 11.15 -16.85
CA LYS A 196 5.90 12.50 -17.45
C LYS A 196 4.47 13.02 -17.66
N THR A 197 3.52 12.20 -18.08
CA THR A 197 2.13 12.59 -18.37
C THR A 197 1.15 11.51 -17.94
N LEU A 198 -0.10 11.90 -17.67
CA LEU A 198 -1.20 10.97 -17.40
C LEU A 198 -1.44 10.00 -18.56
N ASP A 199 -1.29 10.44 -19.80
CA ASP A 199 -1.44 9.57 -20.98
C ASP A 199 -0.40 8.44 -21.01
N ASN A 200 0.81 8.68 -20.53
CA ASN A 200 1.81 7.63 -20.42
C ASN A 200 1.46 6.63 -19.30
N ILE A 201 0.85 7.10 -18.20
CA ILE A 201 0.33 6.24 -17.15
C ILE A 201 -0.78 5.34 -17.73
N LYS A 202 -1.78 5.93 -18.42
CA LYS A 202 -2.85 5.17 -19.10
C LYS A 202 -2.29 4.11 -20.05
N LYS A 203 -1.29 4.45 -20.87
CA LYS A 203 -0.63 3.48 -21.78
C LYS A 203 0.07 2.35 -21.02
N SER A 204 0.65 2.61 -19.85
CA SER A 204 1.26 1.59 -19.04
C SER A 204 0.19 0.66 -18.43
N PHE A 205 -0.92 1.20 -17.92
CA PHE A 205 -2.06 0.40 -17.46
C PHE A 205 -2.68 -0.40 -18.60
N ASN A 206 -2.80 0.15 -19.80
CA ASN A 206 -3.25 -0.60 -20.98
C ASN A 206 -2.39 -1.84 -21.25
N LYS A 207 -1.05 -1.70 -21.24
CA LYS A 207 -0.14 -2.83 -21.36
C LYS A 207 -0.35 -3.87 -20.26
N PHE A 208 -0.55 -3.43 -19.02
CA PHE A 208 -0.83 -4.33 -17.90
C PHE A 208 -2.14 -5.09 -18.08
N CYS A 209 -3.18 -4.43 -18.59
CA CYS A 209 -4.45 -5.07 -18.92
C CYS A 209 -4.29 -6.17 -19.99
N HIS A 210 -3.50 -5.93 -21.03
CA HIS A 210 -3.17 -6.92 -22.05
C HIS A 210 -2.32 -8.11 -21.54
N LEU A 211 -1.62 -7.96 -20.40
CA LEU A 211 -0.93 -9.06 -19.74
C LEU A 211 -1.84 -9.91 -18.84
N THR A 212 -3.05 -9.44 -18.55
CA THR A 212 -4.06 -10.20 -17.81
C THR A 212 -4.60 -11.33 -18.67
N THR A 213 -4.85 -12.52 -18.10
CA THR A 213 -5.19 -13.71 -18.88
C THR A 213 -6.63 -14.17 -18.73
N GLY A 214 -7.37 -13.71 -17.73
CA GLY A 214 -8.73 -14.22 -17.46
C GLY A 214 -9.78 -13.12 -17.25
N LEU A 215 -9.63 -12.23 -16.28
CA LEU A 215 -10.65 -11.25 -15.91
C LEU A 215 -10.03 -9.93 -15.48
N ILE A 216 -10.68 -8.82 -15.82
CA ILE A 216 -10.39 -7.50 -15.27
C ILE A 216 -11.58 -7.03 -14.42
N VAL A 217 -11.30 -6.69 -13.15
CA VAL A 217 -12.23 -6.03 -12.22
C VAL A 217 -11.80 -4.57 -12.10
N TYR A 218 -12.65 -3.63 -12.48
CA TYR A 218 -12.22 -2.23 -12.51
C TYR A 218 -13.29 -1.26 -12.02
N ASN A 219 -12.83 -0.09 -11.56
CA ASN A 219 -13.69 1.00 -11.14
C ASN A 219 -14.34 1.65 -12.37
N GLY A 220 -15.63 1.38 -12.62
CA GLY A 220 -16.39 1.91 -13.74
C GLY A 220 -16.79 3.39 -13.57
N ASP A 221 -16.51 3.99 -12.41
CA ASP A 221 -16.71 5.43 -12.18
C ASP A 221 -15.48 6.26 -12.59
N ASP A 222 -14.35 5.64 -12.90
CA ASP A 222 -13.09 6.29 -13.26
C ASP A 222 -12.90 6.35 -14.79
N GLU A 223 -12.98 7.56 -15.33
CA GLU A 223 -12.88 7.81 -16.78
C GLU A 223 -11.48 7.51 -17.34
N ASN A 224 -10.43 7.66 -16.54
CA ASN A 224 -9.07 7.34 -16.97
C ASN A 224 -8.87 5.84 -17.17
N ILE A 225 -9.56 5.00 -16.37
CA ILE A 225 -9.55 3.55 -16.57
C ILE A 225 -10.28 3.20 -17.87
N LEU A 226 -11.48 3.79 -18.11
CA LEU A 226 -12.25 3.52 -19.33
C LEU A 226 -11.42 3.81 -20.59
N ASP A 227 -10.70 4.93 -20.61
CA ASP A 227 -9.78 5.25 -21.72
C ASP A 227 -8.64 4.22 -21.85
N ALA A 228 -8.09 3.76 -20.70
CA ALA A 228 -6.94 2.86 -20.70
C ALA A 228 -7.28 1.43 -21.17
N ILE A 229 -8.54 1.00 -21.09
CA ILE A 229 -8.97 -0.37 -21.41
C ILE A 229 -9.84 -0.46 -22.67
N GLU A 230 -9.99 0.61 -23.45
CA GLU A 230 -10.92 0.69 -24.59
C GLU A 230 -10.70 -0.42 -25.61
N ASP A 231 -9.45 -0.84 -25.83
CA ASP A 231 -9.07 -1.87 -26.81
C ASP A 231 -8.82 -3.27 -26.20
N VAL A 232 -9.17 -3.47 -24.94
CA VAL A 232 -8.90 -4.73 -24.21
C VAL A 232 -10.09 -5.69 -24.37
N GLU A 233 -9.85 -6.84 -25.03
CA GLU A 233 -10.85 -7.87 -25.31
C GLU A 233 -10.83 -9.01 -24.27
N LEU A 234 -11.12 -8.69 -22.98
CA LEU A 234 -11.22 -9.66 -21.91
C LEU A 234 -12.58 -9.59 -21.21
N PRO A 235 -13.02 -10.65 -20.52
CA PRO A 235 -14.12 -10.54 -19.57
C PRO A 235 -13.85 -9.44 -18.54
N MET A 236 -14.86 -8.62 -18.26
CA MET A 236 -14.74 -7.48 -17.35
C MET A 236 -15.89 -7.44 -16.36
N ILE A 237 -15.59 -6.99 -15.15
CA ILE A 237 -16.56 -6.71 -14.08
C ILE A 237 -16.29 -5.30 -13.58
N THR A 238 -17.35 -4.49 -13.51
CA THR A 238 -17.27 -3.11 -13.04
C THR A 238 -17.71 -2.99 -11.59
N PHE A 239 -17.05 -2.10 -10.84
CA PHE A 239 -17.50 -1.71 -9.51
C PHE A 239 -17.50 -0.19 -9.36
N GLY A 240 -18.33 0.34 -8.45
CA GLY A 240 -18.37 1.77 -8.16
C GLY A 240 -19.65 2.19 -7.43
N PHE A 241 -20.00 3.47 -7.52
CA PHE A 241 -21.24 4.01 -6.97
C PHE A 241 -22.35 4.14 -8.00
N ARG A 242 -22.01 4.29 -9.29
CA ARG A 242 -23.01 4.38 -10.35
C ARG A 242 -23.73 3.04 -10.47
N LYS A 243 -25.07 3.08 -10.55
CA LYS A 243 -25.92 1.87 -10.71
C LYS A 243 -25.70 1.14 -12.03
N THR A 244 -24.96 1.71 -12.93
CA THR A 244 -24.53 1.10 -14.20
C THR A 244 -23.41 0.08 -14.03
N ASN A 245 -22.73 0.09 -12.88
CA ASN A 245 -21.70 -0.90 -12.54
C ASN A 245 -22.33 -2.26 -12.21
N ASP A 246 -21.60 -3.35 -12.45
CA ASP A 246 -22.03 -4.70 -12.05
C ASP A 246 -22.15 -4.80 -10.53
N PHE A 247 -21.15 -4.26 -9.79
CA PHE A 247 -21.16 -4.16 -8.33
C PHE A 247 -21.20 -2.69 -7.90
N TYR A 248 -22.16 -2.31 -7.07
CA TYR A 248 -22.25 -0.96 -6.58
C TYR A 248 -22.76 -0.87 -5.13
N ALA A 249 -22.36 0.21 -4.45
CA ALA A 249 -22.87 0.52 -3.12
C ALA A 249 -24.18 1.30 -3.20
N ALA A 250 -25.19 0.88 -2.47
CA ALA A 250 -26.47 1.57 -2.33
C ALA A 250 -26.83 1.76 -0.85
N ASN A 251 -27.79 2.65 -0.58
CA ASN A 251 -28.36 2.87 0.75
C ASN A 251 -27.29 3.07 1.84
N LEU A 252 -26.32 3.99 1.58
CA LEU A 252 -25.29 4.32 2.57
C LEU A 252 -25.92 4.89 3.83
N ARG A 253 -25.49 4.37 4.97
CA ARG A 253 -25.92 4.78 6.31
C ARG A 253 -24.71 4.95 7.22
N ASP A 254 -24.77 5.91 8.13
CA ASP A 254 -23.73 6.11 9.12
C ASP A 254 -23.87 5.12 10.26
N ILE A 255 -22.79 4.44 10.62
CA ILE A 255 -22.70 3.66 11.84
C ILE A 255 -22.32 4.60 12.99
N LYS A 256 -21.16 5.25 12.82
CA LYS A 256 -20.60 6.26 13.71
C LYS A 256 -19.57 7.07 12.94
N GLY A 257 -19.76 8.38 12.84
CA GLY A 257 -18.84 9.26 12.09
C GLY A 257 -18.65 8.80 10.65
N ALA A 258 -17.38 8.62 10.23
CA ALA A 258 -17.04 8.22 8.87
C ALA A 258 -17.20 6.72 8.57
N TYR A 259 -17.57 5.89 9.55
CA TYR A 259 -17.87 4.47 9.33
C TYR A 259 -19.25 4.30 8.70
N LYS A 260 -19.34 3.43 7.71
CA LYS A 260 -20.55 3.31 6.88
C LYS A 260 -21.06 1.87 6.80
N THR A 261 -22.39 1.72 6.86
CA THR A 261 -23.09 0.53 6.36
C THR A 261 -23.61 0.80 4.97
N PHE A 262 -23.52 -0.17 4.08
CA PHE A 262 -24.10 -0.07 2.74
C PHE A 262 -24.62 -1.42 2.24
N ASP A 263 -25.57 -1.35 1.31
CA ASP A 263 -26.03 -2.52 0.59
C ASP A 263 -25.08 -2.77 -0.59
N LEU A 264 -24.43 -3.94 -0.63
CA LEU A 264 -23.70 -4.42 -1.80
C LEU A 264 -24.71 -4.90 -2.84
N MET A 265 -24.75 -4.23 -3.96
CA MET A 265 -25.63 -4.56 -5.08
C MET A 265 -24.84 -5.27 -6.19
N HIS A 266 -25.43 -6.26 -6.84
CA HIS A 266 -24.92 -6.91 -8.04
C HIS A 266 -26.01 -6.98 -9.10
N LYS A 267 -25.77 -6.35 -10.24
CA LYS A 267 -26.72 -6.30 -11.39
C LYS A 267 -28.14 -5.91 -11.00
N GLY A 268 -28.27 -4.98 -10.07
CA GLY A 268 -29.58 -4.45 -9.60
C GLY A 268 -30.19 -5.18 -8.43
N GLU A 269 -29.65 -6.32 -7.99
CA GLU A 269 -30.13 -7.07 -6.82
C GLU A 269 -29.20 -6.89 -5.61
N LYS A 270 -29.77 -6.84 -4.40
CA LYS A 270 -29.00 -6.78 -3.17
C LYS A 270 -28.40 -8.15 -2.87
N LEU A 271 -27.06 -8.22 -2.81
CA LEU A 271 -26.35 -9.42 -2.39
C LEU A 271 -26.30 -9.54 -0.86
N CYS A 272 -25.81 -8.52 -0.19
CA CYS A 272 -25.67 -8.49 1.26
C CYS A 272 -25.56 -7.03 1.76
N GLU A 273 -25.53 -6.86 3.07
CA GLU A 273 -25.22 -5.62 3.74
C GLU A 273 -23.82 -5.71 4.33
N ILE A 274 -23.04 -4.65 4.19
CA ILE A 274 -21.65 -4.59 4.68
C ILE A 274 -21.52 -3.45 5.68
N ASP A 275 -21.10 -3.76 6.91
CA ASP A 275 -20.69 -2.82 7.94
C ASP A 275 -19.18 -2.59 7.81
N LEU A 276 -18.77 -1.48 7.19
CA LEU A 276 -17.36 -1.22 6.92
C LEU A 276 -16.72 -0.45 8.07
N MET A 277 -15.81 -1.09 8.80
CA MET A 277 -15.16 -0.58 10.00
C MET A 277 -13.85 0.19 9.73
N VAL A 278 -13.73 0.74 8.52
CA VAL A 278 -12.67 1.70 8.15
C VAL A 278 -13.31 2.93 7.54
N PRO A 279 -12.81 4.14 7.86
CA PRO A 279 -13.45 5.39 7.45
C PRO A 279 -13.20 5.71 5.98
N GLY A 280 -14.08 6.53 5.42
CA GLY A 280 -13.90 7.18 4.15
C GLY A 280 -14.52 6.46 2.96
N ARG A 281 -15.06 7.27 2.05
CA ARG A 281 -15.72 6.82 0.82
C ARG A 281 -14.80 6.00 -0.09
N HIS A 282 -13.50 6.32 -0.12
CA HIS A 282 -12.51 5.57 -0.88
C HIS A 282 -12.39 4.12 -0.42
N ASN A 283 -12.61 3.84 0.87
CA ASN A 283 -12.60 2.47 1.39
C ASN A 283 -13.84 1.68 0.98
N ILE A 284 -14.96 2.34 0.66
CA ILE A 284 -16.11 1.67 0.03
C ILE A 284 -15.74 1.18 -1.37
N TYR A 285 -15.04 1.99 -2.19
CA TYR A 285 -14.51 1.52 -3.48
C TYR A 285 -13.57 0.32 -3.32
N ASN A 286 -12.65 0.36 -2.34
CA ASN A 286 -11.74 -0.75 -2.04
C ASN A 286 -12.50 -2.02 -1.64
N ALA A 287 -13.55 -1.89 -0.83
CA ALA A 287 -14.42 -3.00 -0.41
C ALA A 287 -15.24 -3.58 -1.59
N LEU A 288 -15.75 -2.72 -2.47
CA LEU A 288 -16.47 -3.14 -3.69
C LEU A 288 -15.55 -3.93 -4.63
N ALA A 289 -14.32 -3.47 -4.83
CA ALA A 289 -13.31 -4.16 -5.64
C ALA A 289 -12.99 -5.56 -5.08
N ALA A 290 -12.75 -5.63 -3.76
CA ALA A 290 -12.49 -6.90 -3.07
C ALA A 290 -13.70 -7.84 -3.12
N ALA A 291 -14.92 -7.32 -2.89
CA ALA A 291 -16.16 -8.08 -2.96
C ALA A 291 -16.44 -8.64 -4.37
N ALA A 292 -16.26 -7.83 -5.41
CA ALA A 292 -16.45 -8.25 -6.79
C ALA A 292 -15.50 -9.40 -7.18
N ALA A 293 -14.21 -9.27 -6.84
CA ALA A 293 -13.22 -10.31 -7.09
C ALA A 293 -13.51 -11.59 -6.29
N ALA A 294 -13.84 -11.47 -5.00
CA ALA A 294 -14.14 -12.61 -4.16
C ALA A 294 -15.44 -13.34 -4.60
N HIS A 295 -16.48 -12.59 -4.98
CA HIS A 295 -17.71 -13.18 -5.52
C HIS A 295 -17.46 -13.96 -6.80
N TYR A 296 -16.65 -13.41 -7.72
CA TYR A 296 -16.24 -14.13 -8.93
C TYR A 296 -15.49 -15.44 -8.63
N LEU A 297 -14.68 -15.45 -7.56
CA LEU A 297 -13.97 -16.64 -7.10
C LEU A 297 -14.85 -17.65 -6.36
N GLY A 298 -16.12 -17.31 -6.08
CA GLY A 298 -17.10 -18.19 -5.47
C GLY A 298 -17.38 -17.95 -3.99
N ALA A 299 -16.95 -16.81 -3.43
CA ALA A 299 -17.33 -16.42 -2.07
C ALA A 299 -18.84 -16.12 -2.00
N THR A 300 -19.51 -16.60 -0.95
CA THR A 300 -20.94 -16.34 -0.75
C THR A 300 -21.18 -14.92 -0.24
N PRO A 301 -22.39 -14.35 -0.42
CA PRO A 301 -22.74 -13.04 0.12
C PRO A 301 -22.48 -12.92 1.63
N GLU A 302 -22.75 -13.97 2.39
CA GLU A 302 -22.54 -14.01 3.86
C GLU A 302 -21.04 -13.95 4.20
N GLN A 303 -20.22 -14.71 3.47
CA GLN A 303 -18.76 -14.69 3.64
C GLN A 303 -18.18 -13.31 3.32
N ILE A 304 -18.69 -12.66 2.27
CA ILE A 304 -18.27 -11.30 1.88
C ILE A 304 -18.61 -10.30 2.99
N ALA A 305 -19.88 -10.30 3.45
CA ALA A 305 -20.34 -9.40 4.50
C ALA A 305 -19.56 -9.59 5.82
N GLU A 306 -19.42 -10.83 6.26
CA GLU A 306 -18.77 -11.17 7.51
C GLU A 306 -17.29 -10.74 7.51
N ASN A 307 -16.55 -11.06 6.44
CA ASN A 307 -15.11 -10.85 6.43
C ASN A 307 -14.72 -9.40 6.12
N LEU A 308 -15.49 -8.67 5.31
CA LEU A 308 -15.30 -7.23 5.14
C LEU A 308 -15.73 -6.46 6.40
N GLY A 309 -16.76 -6.90 7.10
CA GLY A 309 -17.18 -6.32 8.39
C GLY A 309 -16.16 -6.49 9.52
N LYS A 310 -15.30 -7.51 9.43
CA LYS A 310 -14.18 -7.73 10.37
C LYS A 310 -12.90 -6.97 10.00
N PHE A 311 -12.87 -6.29 8.86
CA PHE A 311 -11.68 -5.57 8.42
C PHE A 311 -11.53 -4.27 9.21
N THR A 312 -10.44 -4.13 9.95
CA THR A 312 -10.16 -2.97 10.83
C THR A 312 -9.05 -2.06 10.29
N GLY A 313 -8.60 -2.30 9.06
CA GLY A 313 -7.57 -1.48 8.41
C GLY A 313 -6.22 -2.18 8.25
N VAL A 314 -5.28 -1.44 7.72
CA VAL A 314 -3.87 -1.80 7.53
C VAL A 314 -3.02 -0.81 8.30
N HIS A 315 -1.89 -1.25 8.83
CA HIS A 315 -0.93 -0.37 9.49
C HIS A 315 -0.59 0.85 8.61
N ARG A 316 -0.63 2.02 9.22
CA ARG A 316 -0.45 3.30 8.54
C ARG A 316 -1.49 3.62 7.45
N ARG A 317 -2.74 3.13 7.57
CA ARG A 317 -3.87 3.52 6.71
C ARG A 317 -5.03 3.94 7.59
N PHE A 318 -5.07 5.22 7.95
CA PHE A 318 -5.96 5.79 8.97
C PHE A 318 -5.96 4.95 10.25
N GLU A 319 -4.78 4.59 10.72
CA GLU A 319 -4.60 3.74 11.89
C GLU A 319 -4.72 4.54 13.18
N ILE A 320 -5.70 4.21 14.02
CA ILE A 320 -5.84 4.80 15.36
C ILE A 320 -4.85 4.10 16.27
N LEU A 321 -3.88 4.87 16.80
CA LEU A 321 -2.81 4.36 17.66
C LEU A 321 -3.20 4.38 19.15
N GLY A 322 -4.14 5.23 19.54
CA GLY A 322 -4.65 5.37 20.91
C GLY A 322 -5.33 6.70 21.14
N ALA A 323 -5.84 6.89 22.36
CA ALA A 323 -6.55 8.11 22.75
C ALA A 323 -6.22 8.54 24.20
N PRO A 324 -4.94 8.79 24.55
CA PRO A 324 -4.57 9.26 25.89
C PRO A 324 -5.13 10.67 26.14
N GLY A 325 -5.61 10.93 27.36
CA GLY A 325 -6.23 12.20 27.73
C GLY A 325 -7.45 12.57 26.89
N GLY A 326 -8.11 11.58 26.25
CA GLY A 326 -9.22 11.83 25.33
C GLY A 326 -8.79 12.40 23.98
N ILE A 327 -7.49 12.57 23.69
CA ILE A 327 -6.94 13.03 22.41
C ILE A 327 -6.63 11.81 21.54
N THR A 328 -7.39 11.63 20.46
CA THR A 328 -7.15 10.52 19.53
C THR A 328 -5.93 10.79 18.67
N VAL A 329 -4.99 9.85 18.64
CA VAL A 329 -3.79 9.91 17.78
C VAL A 329 -3.90 8.86 16.69
N ALA A 330 -3.72 9.28 15.43
CA ALA A 330 -3.75 8.40 14.25
C ALA A 330 -2.55 8.63 13.34
N ASP A 331 -2.26 7.63 12.49
CA ASP A 331 -1.23 7.74 11.43
C ASP A 331 -1.78 7.26 10.08
N ASP A 332 -1.40 7.95 9.02
CA ASP A 332 -1.72 7.59 7.65
C ASP A 332 -0.53 7.79 6.71
N PHE A 333 -0.36 6.87 5.78
CA PHE A 333 0.71 6.90 4.78
C PHE A 333 0.46 7.91 3.65
N ALA A 334 -0.69 8.59 3.64
CA ALA A 334 -1.08 9.55 2.62
C ALA A 334 0.03 10.59 2.37
N HIS A 335 0.49 10.66 1.14
CA HIS A 335 1.61 11.50 0.71
C HIS A 335 1.40 12.10 -0.69
N HIS A 336 0.22 11.91 -1.27
CA HIS A 336 -0.27 12.55 -2.49
C HIS A 336 -1.49 13.42 -2.16
N PRO A 337 -1.72 14.58 -2.84
CA PRO A 337 -2.87 15.46 -2.55
C PRO A 337 -4.22 14.75 -2.55
N THR A 338 -4.45 13.83 -3.49
CA THR A 338 -5.68 13.03 -3.58
C THR A 338 -5.87 12.16 -2.33
N GLU A 339 -4.80 11.51 -1.85
CA GLU A 339 -4.83 10.69 -0.62
C GLU A 339 -5.08 11.56 0.61
N LEU A 340 -4.36 12.70 0.74
CA LEU A 340 -4.57 13.66 1.83
C LEU A 340 -6.01 14.15 1.88
N THR A 341 -6.56 14.54 0.73
CA THR A 341 -7.95 15.00 0.63
C THR A 341 -8.92 13.92 1.12
N ALA A 342 -8.72 12.67 0.70
CA ALA A 342 -9.57 11.55 1.10
C ALA A 342 -9.49 11.27 2.61
N THR A 343 -8.26 11.22 3.16
CA THR A 343 -8.02 10.98 4.58
C THR A 343 -8.54 12.11 5.45
N LEU A 344 -8.22 13.36 5.11
CA LEU A 344 -8.63 14.53 5.90
C LEU A 344 -10.14 14.78 5.85
N SER A 345 -10.78 14.58 4.68
CA SER A 345 -12.24 14.65 4.58
C SER A 345 -12.90 13.58 5.46
N SER A 346 -12.35 12.38 5.49
CA SER A 346 -12.85 11.32 6.37
C SER A 346 -12.66 11.66 7.85
N ALA A 347 -11.53 12.27 8.21
CA ALA A 347 -11.25 12.72 9.57
C ALA A 347 -12.27 13.79 10.04
N MET A 348 -12.59 14.75 9.17
CA MET A 348 -13.58 15.79 9.45
C MET A 348 -15.00 15.22 9.63
N GLU A 349 -15.35 14.14 8.92
CA GLU A 349 -16.65 13.45 9.07
C GLU A 349 -16.77 12.67 10.40
N MET A 350 -15.67 12.39 11.11
CA MET A 350 -15.70 11.60 12.34
C MET A 350 -16.28 12.32 13.57
N GLY A 351 -16.44 13.65 13.48
CA GLY A 351 -17.11 14.46 14.50
C GLY A 351 -16.24 14.77 15.71
N PHE A 352 -14.92 14.78 15.56
CA PHE A 352 -13.99 15.28 16.56
C PHE A 352 -14.18 16.79 16.77
N ARG A 353 -13.82 17.29 17.95
CA ARG A 353 -13.88 18.71 18.28
C ARG A 353 -13.00 19.53 17.33
N LYS A 354 -11.78 19.06 17.08
CA LYS A 354 -10.80 19.65 16.16
C LYS A 354 -9.92 18.58 15.54
N VAL A 355 -9.59 18.73 14.26
CA VAL A 355 -8.67 17.86 13.51
C VAL A 355 -7.33 18.58 13.30
N TRP A 356 -6.26 18.01 13.84
CA TRP A 356 -4.87 18.45 13.69
C TRP A 356 -4.18 17.53 12.68
N ALA A 357 -3.79 18.06 11.52
CA ALA A 357 -3.04 17.32 10.51
C ALA A 357 -1.55 17.65 10.64
N VAL A 358 -0.72 16.66 10.94
CA VAL A 358 0.75 16.77 10.93
C VAL A 358 1.26 16.15 9.64
N PHE A 359 1.61 16.97 8.67
CA PHE A 359 2.02 16.51 7.34
C PHE A 359 3.53 16.61 7.14
N GLN A 360 4.16 15.51 6.71
CA GLN A 360 5.53 15.47 6.24
C GLN A 360 5.54 15.38 4.72
N PRO A 361 5.86 16.49 3.99
CA PRO A 361 5.98 16.42 2.55
C PRO A 361 7.08 15.44 2.13
N HIS A 362 6.82 14.66 1.07
CA HIS A 362 7.70 13.60 0.61
C HIS A 362 8.25 13.92 -0.78
N THR A 363 9.56 14.15 -0.86
CA THR A 363 10.39 14.63 -1.97
C THR A 363 10.17 16.10 -2.36
N PHE A 364 11.25 16.74 -2.76
CA PHE A 364 11.21 18.14 -3.22
C PHE A 364 10.47 18.28 -4.54
N SER A 365 10.70 17.36 -5.49
CA SER A 365 10.06 17.37 -6.80
C SER A 365 8.55 17.30 -6.71
N ARG A 366 8.00 16.35 -5.93
CA ARG A 366 6.56 16.19 -5.74
C ARG A 366 5.96 17.41 -5.05
N THR A 367 6.60 17.92 -4.01
CA THR A 367 6.14 19.10 -3.28
C THR A 367 6.06 20.32 -4.20
N ALA A 368 7.09 20.55 -5.04
CA ALA A 368 7.10 21.67 -5.98
C ALA A 368 6.04 21.54 -7.09
N LEU A 369 5.91 20.34 -7.68
CA LEU A 369 5.00 20.10 -8.80
C LEU A 369 3.52 20.13 -8.40
N LEU A 370 3.19 19.73 -7.17
CA LEU A 370 1.81 19.62 -6.67
C LEU A 370 1.51 20.61 -5.54
N LEU A 371 2.26 21.71 -5.47
CA LEU A 371 2.21 22.67 -4.37
C LEU A 371 0.81 23.21 -4.10
N ASP A 372 0.09 23.61 -5.14
CA ASP A 372 -1.26 24.17 -5.01
C ASP A 372 -2.30 23.11 -4.62
N ASP A 373 -2.12 21.88 -5.05
CA ASP A 373 -3.02 20.79 -4.70
C ASP A 373 -2.77 20.30 -3.26
N PHE A 374 -1.52 20.29 -2.79
CA PHE A 374 -1.21 20.10 -1.38
C PHE A 374 -1.83 21.19 -0.51
N ALA A 375 -1.72 22.46 -0.91
CA ALA A 375 -2.32 23.56 -0.18
C ALA A 375 -3.84 23.41 -0.03
N LYS A 376 -4.55 23.01 -1.12
CA LYS A 376 -5.99 22.75 -1.08
C LYS A 376 -6.33 21.62 -0.10
N ALA A 377 -5.57 20.50 -0.14
CA ALA A 377 -5.80 19.36 0.75
C ALA A 377 -5.56 19.74 2.24
N LEU A 378 -4.49 20.48 2.52
CA LEU A 378 -4.13 20.92 3.87
C LEU A 378 -5.00 22.07 4.41
N SER A 379 -5.87 22.65 3.59
CA SER A 379 -6.90 23.59 4.03
C SER A 379 -8.19 22.91 4.52
N ILE A 380 -8.27 21.56 4.50
CA ILE A 380 -9.43 20.80 4.97
C ILE A 380 -9.48 20.67 6.50
N PRO A 381 -8.38 20.33 7.22
CA PRO A 381 -8.39 20.18 8.66
C PRO A 381 -8.48 21.54 9.37
N ASP A 382 -8.81 21.51 10.67
CA ASP A 382 -8.87 22.74 11.47
C ASP A 382 -7.47 23.35 11.69
N VAL A 383 -6.43 22.52 11.77
CA VAL A 383 -5.05 22.95 11.90
C VAL A 383 -4.14 22.07 11.06
N ALA A 384 -3.33 22.68 10.21
CA ALA A 384 -2.27 22.00 9.47
C ALA A 384 -0.90 22.36 10.05
N ILE A 385 -0.13 21.34 10.44
CA ILE A 385 1.27 21.45 10.85
C ILE A 385 2.11 20.81 9.76
N ILE A 386 3.07 21.53 9.22
CA ILE A 386 3.90 21.10 8.09
C ILE A 386 5.34 20.96 8.56
N SER A 387 5.84 19.72 8.57
CA SER A 387 7.24 19.44 8.94
C SER A 387 8.21 19.72 7.80
N GLU A 388 9.51 19.58 8.07
CA GLU A 388 10.53 19.62 7.04
C GLU A 388 10.25 18.57 5.93
N ILE A 389 10.58 18.93 4.67
CA ILE A 389 10.40 18.04 3.51
C ILE A 389 11.40 16.87 3.61
N LEU A 390 10.91 15.65 3.55
CA LEU A 390 11.75 14.45 3.50
C LEU A 390 12.37 14.29 2.11
N PRO A 391 13.70 14.44 1.95
CA PRO A 391 14.34 14.44 0.62
C PRO A 391 14.38 13.07 -0.03
N VAL A 392 14.35 11.97 0.74
CA VAL A 392 14.55 10.58 0.31
C VAL A 392 15.87 10.40 -0.43
N ARG A 393 15.90 10.57 -1.75
CA ARG A 393 17.10 10.44 -2.60
C ARG A 393 17.37 11.70 -3.42
N GLU A 394 16.58 12.75 -3.21
CA GLU A 394 16.67 13.99 -3.98
C GLU A 394 17.57 15.02 -3.30
N THR A 395 18.20 15.86 -4.13
CA THR A 395 18.76 17.13 -3.68
C THR A 395 17.76 18.24 -4.00
N ASN A 396 17.63 19.24 -3.13
CA ASN A 396 16.69 20.35 -3.34
C ASN A 396 17.10 21.26 -4.50
N THR A 397 16.87 20.81 -5.73
CA THR A 397 17.11 21.61 -6.95
C THR A 397 15.94 22.54 -7.29
N TYR A 398 14.80 22.36 -6.65
CA TYR A 398 13.58 23.17 -6.81
C TYR A 398 13.58 24.40 -5.90
N ASN A 399 14.51 24.49 -4.95
CA ASN A 399 14.56 25.55 -3.93
C ASN A 399 13.22 25.70 -3.22
N ILE A 400 12.59 24.59 -2.84
CA ILE A 400 11.28 24.47 -2.19
C ILE A 400 11.46 24.07 -0.72
N TYR A 401 10.70 24.67 0.17
CA TYR A 401 10.72 24.42 1.61
C TYR A 401 9.29 24.24 2.14
N ASN A 402 9.14 23.71 3.35
CA ASN A 402 7.84 23.59 4.02
C ASN A 402 7.14 24.94 4.20
N THR A 403 7.90 26.01 4.40
CA THR A 403 7.38 27.38 4.50
C THR A 403 6.73 27.88 3.23
N ASP A 404 7.16 27.41 2.04
CA ASP A 404 6.51 27.76 0.77
C ASP A 404 5.11 27.14 0.66
N LEU A 405 4.95 25.92 1.17
CA LEU A 405 3.65 25.27 1.27
C LEU A 405 2.81 25.92 2.36
N GLY A 406 3.40 26.22 3.54
CA GLY A 406 2.72 26.89 4.64
C GLY A 406 2.17 28.26 4.25
N ALA A 407 2.91 29.02 3.44
CA ALA A 407 2.47 30.33 2.96
C ALA A 407 1.19 30.28 2.10
N LYS A 408 0.81 29.08 1.58
CA LYS A 408 -0.42 28.87 0.80
C LYS A 408 -1.58 28.29 1.62
N VAL A 409 -1.35 27.90 2.87
CA VAL A 409 -2.37 27.30 3.75
C VAL A 409 -2.64 28.26 4.92
N GLU A 410 -3.79 28.90 4.92
CA GLU A 410 -4.15 29.87 5.94
C GLU A 410 -4.18 29.21 7.34
N GLY A 411 -3.52 29.84 8.31
CA GLY A 411 -3.47 29.34 9.68
C GLY A 411 -2.58 28.12 9.91
N SER A 412 -1.84 27.66 8.90
CA SER A 412 -0.89 26.56 9.08
C SER A 412 0.32 26.97 9.92
N VAL A 413 0.96 25.97 10.53
CA VAL A 413 2.16 26.13 11.33
C VAL A 413 3.28 25.30 10.73
N CYS A 414 4.41 25.90 10.40
CA CYS A 414 5.60 25.20 9.93
C CYS A 414 6.53 24.92 11.13
N ILE A 415 6.79 23.65 11.41
CA ILE A 415 7.66 23.20 12.50
C ILE A 415 8.54 22.07 11.96
N ASP A 416 9.84 22.23 11.96
CA ASP A 416 10.76 21.33 11.27
C ASP A 416 10.96 19.99 11.97
N THR A 417 11.06 19.99 13.32
CA THR A 417 11.39 18.78 14.09
C THR A 417 10.17 18.10 14.70
N PHE A 418 10.22 16.77 14.83
CA PHE A 418 9.15 16.00 15.46
C PHE A 418 9.04 16.27 16.97
N GLU A 419 10.15 16.61 17.61
CA GLU A 419 10.22 17.03 19.01
C GLU A 419 9.39 18.29 19.25
N ASP A 420 9.61 19.34 18.43
CA ASP A 420 8.88 20.60 18.54
C ASP A 420 7.42 20.46 18.16
N ILE A 421 7.12 19.64 17.14
CA ILE A 421 5.72 19.28 16.76
C ILE A 421 5.03 18.61 17.94
N THR A 422 5.70 17.63 18.58
CA THR A 422 5.15 16.91 19.74
C THR A 422 4.82 17.88 20.86
N LYS A 423 5.76 18.77 21.19
CA LYS A 423 5.57 19.78 22.23
C LYS A 423 4.39 20.70 21.90
N TYR A 424 4.32 21.18 20.66
CA TYR A 424 3.24 22.05 20.20
C TYR A 424 1.87 21.40 20.30
N ILE A 425 1.76 20.11 19.93
CA ILE A 425 0.50 19.34 20.05
C ILE A 425 0.10 19.18 21.51
N VAL A 426 1.02 18.77 22.40
CA VAL A 426 0.76 18.56 23.82
C VAL A 426 0.28 19.85 24.51
N GLU A 427 0.84 21.00 24.13
CA GLU A 427 0.46 22.31 24.70
C GLU A 427 -0.88 22.84 24.18
N ASN A 428 -1.38 22.38 23.01
CA ASN A 428 -2.52 23.02 22.33
C ASN A 428 -3.72 22.10 22.04
N ALA A 429 -3.51 20.79 21.92
CA ALA A 429 -4.60 19.83 21.69
C ALA A 429 -5.39 19.60 23.00
N GLN A 430 -6.66 19.24 22.88
CA GLN A 430 -7.57 19.05 24.02
C GLN A 430 -8.37 17.75 23.82
N GLU A 431 -9.05 17.33 24.90
CA GLU A 431 -10.00 16.21 24.84
C GLU A 431 -10.96 16.33 23.64
N ASP A 432 -11.30 15.21 23.04
CA ASP A 432 -12.08 15.08 21.80
C ASP A 432 -11.42 15.64 20.53
N ASP A 433 -10.13 15.95 20.55
CA ASP A 433 -9.38 16.25 19.32
C ASP A 433 -8.85 14.98 18.64
N LEU A 434 -8.71 15.05 17.30
CA LEU A 434 -7.94 14.10 16.51
C LEU A 434 -6.62 14.73 16.07
N VAL A 435 -5.52 14.06 16.36
CA VAL A 435 -4.19 14.35 15.81
C VAL A 435 -3.84 13.25 14.83
N ILE A 436 -3.71 13.58 13.54
CA ILE A 436 -3.35 12.62 12.51
C ILE A 436 -2.03 12.99 11.84
N THR A 437 -1.06 12.08 11.87
CA THR A 437 0.19 12.22 11.11
C THR A 437 0.03 11.66 9.71
N LEU A 438 0.59 12.35 8.70
CA LEU A 438 0.39 12.10 7.29
C LEU A 438 1.72 12.14 6.55
N GLY A 439 2.05 11.08 5.80
CA GLY A 439 3.25 11.05 4.98
C GLY A 439 3.82 9.66 4.71
N GLY A 440 4.47 9.50 3.54
CA GLY A 440 5.12 8.26 3.11
C GLY A 440 6.45 7.96 3.79
N GLY A 441 6.95 8.90 4.62
CA GLY A 441 8.24 8.81 5.28
C GLY A 441 8.16 8.29 6.73
N ASN A 442 8.95 8.94 7.59
CA ASN A 442 9.11 8.57 8.99
C ASN A 442 8.21 9.36 9.97
N VAL A 443 7.21 10.08 9.48
CA VAL A 443 6.28 10.89 10.31
C VAL A 443 5.50 10.06 11.34
N TYR A 444 5.32 8.76 11.12
CA TYR A 444 4.77 7.84 12.12
C TYR A 444 5.55 7.86 13.45
N MET A 445 6.84 8.23 13.42
CA MET A 445 7.63 8.40 14.63
C MET A 445 7.12 9.59 15.45
N CYS A 446 6.69 10.67 14.78
CA CYS A 446 6.05 11.81 15.43
C CYS A 446 4.75 11.39 16.14
N ALA A 447 3.90 10.59 15.47
CA ALA A 447 2.68 10.04 16.09
C ALA A 447 2.99 9.26 17.38
N ASN A 448 4.02 8.39 17.34
CA ASN A 448 4.46 7.63 18.51
C ASN A 448 5.01 8.52 19.64
N MET A 449 5.72 9.59 19.27
CA MET A 449 6.23 10.58 20.25
C MET A 449 5.09 11.34 20.92
N ILE A 450 4.10 11.79 20.15
CA ILE A 450 2.89 12.46 20.65
C ILE A 450 2.14 11.52 21.60
N LEU A 451 1.88 10.27 21.16
CA LEU A 451 1.18 9.27 21.99
C LEU A 451 1.88 9.02 23.32
N LYS A 452 3.21 8.93 23.29
CA LYS A 452 4.03 8.73 24.51
C LYS A 452 4.05 9.96 25.42
N ALA A 453 4.06 11.15 24.86
CA ALA A 453 4.06 12.39 25.62
C ALA A 453 2.72 12.62 26.32
N LEU A 454 1.61 12.42 25.61
CA LEU A 454 0.25 12.54 26.18
C LEU A 454 0.00 11.51 27.30
N LYS A 455 0.50 10.27 27.19
CA LYS A 455 0.39 9.26 28.27
C LYS A 455 1.15 9.64 29.55
N LYS A 456 2.25 10.40 29.44
CA LYS A 456 3.03 10.85 30.61
C LYS A 456 2.36 12.00 31.37
N GLU A 457 1.42 12.71 30.76
CA GLU A 457 0.64 13.74 31.43
C GLU A 457 -0.56 13.18 32.19
N GLU A 458 -0.96 11.91 31.91
CA GLU A 458 -2.00 11.20 32.66
C GLU A 458 -1.49 10.56 33.96
N ASP A 459 -0.16 10.27 34.07
CA ASP A 459 0.49 9.71 35.26
C ASP A 459 0.95 10.84 36.21
#